data_2fa2eddd00c67fd7a2443058ec8ac0c1
#
_entry.id   2fa2eddd00c67fd7a2443058ec8ac0c1
#
_cell.length_a   1.000
_cell.length_b   1.000
_cell.length_c   1.000
_cell.angle_alpha   90.00
_cell.angle_beta   90.00
_cell.angle_gamma   90.00
#
_symmetry.space_group_name_H-M   'P 1'
#
loop_
_entity.id
_entity.type
_entity.pdbx_description
1 polymer ?
#
loop_
_entity_poly.entity_id
_entity_poly.type
_entity_poly.pdbx_seq_one_letter_code
_entity_poly.pdbx_strand_id
1 'polypeptide(L)'
;MIKLKQKWKNQRLWVKLTFMVLITVALTVSVLYLSLTNRIYEATQTQEEEQLLSIAEIVAAQPLVIQTLSNGATNPEVQTYANQITETYQLDFVVVMTMDRIRLTHPDPEKINAPFQGGDEEDALSGQETTSIAQGTLGQSLRAFVPVFNAENVEIGVVAIGIKTTTLASIAKKTMQPFSISFAVSLLFGVAAAIFTAFQLKTQMYNLEPIEIARLLEERNAMLENTKDAILVTDKDNRVVLSNLEAKKLFRPAKADGTTGDELDESIVGLPIQSLLPVAQDLQLLAGKDKTTDRIYHQDGVDYLLSTAPITVAKKVIGQIILMRDATELYLLTDQLFNAAT
;
A
#
# COMPACT_ATOMS: atom_id res chain seq x y z
N MET A 1 -0.32 -15.83 20.81
CA MET A 1 0.04 -14.46 20.39
C MET A 1 1.51 -14.10 20.65
N ILE A 2 2.11 -14.40 21.79
CA ILE A 2 3.50 -14.03 22.16
C ILE A 2 4.55 -14.67 21.22
N LYS A 3 4.41 -15.96 20.87
CA LYS A 3 5.36 -16.67 19.96
C LYS A 3 5.35 -16.10 18.53
N LEU A 4 4.19 -15.60 18.02
CA LEU A 4 4.12 -14.96 16.71
C LEU A 4 4.80 -13.58 16.70
N LYS A 5 4.63 -12.76 17.76
CA LYS A 5 5.33 -11.47 17.91
C LYS A 5 6.84 -11.64 17.93
N GLN A 6 7.34 -12.68 18.62
CA GLN A 6 8.78 -12.94 18.73
C GLN A 6 9.37 -13.45 17.40
N LYS A 7 8.63 -14.31 16.67
CA LYS A 7 9.02 -14.77 15.33
C LYS A 7 9.03 -13.64 14.29
N TRP A 8 8.07 -12.69 14.40
CA TRP A 8 8.00 -11.51 13.56
C TRP A 8 9.14 -10.52 13.84
N LYS A 9 9.55 -10.35 15.09
CA LYS A 9 10.65 -9.46 15.46
C LYS A 9 11.99 -9.90 14.85
N ASN A 10 12.21 -11.20 14.67
CA ASN A 10 13.43 -11.78 14.10
C ASN A 10 13.42 -11.94 12.56
N GLN A 11 12.34 -11.53 11.88
CA GLN A 11 12.30 -11.55 10.40
C GLN A 11 13.14 -10.43 9.82
N ARG A 12 13.75 -10.69 8.68
CA ARG A 12 14.53 -9.71 7.90
C ARG A 12 13.67 -8.52 7.49
N LEU A 13 14.26 -7.34 7.44
CA LEU A 13 13.55 -6.08 7.16
C LEU A 13 12.78 -6.14 5.83
N TRP A 14 13.40 -6.65 4.78
CA TRP A 14 12.76 -6.77 3.47
C TRP A 14 11.49 -7.64 3.50
N VAL A 15 11.48 -8.73 4.31
CA VAL A 15 10.29 -9.58 4.50
C VAL A 15 9.16 -8.80 5.18
N LYS A 16 9.48 -8.02 6.22
CA LYS A 16 8.50 -7.18 6.92
C LYS A 16 7.88 -6.14 5.99
N LEU A 17 8.72 -5.45 5.20
CA LEU A 17 8.26 -4.44 4.24
C LEU A 17 7.39 -5.05 3.15
N THR A 18 7.81 -6.19 2.56
CA THR A 18 7.01 -6.90 1.56
C THR A 18 5.64 -7.28 2.10
N PHE A 19 5.60 -7.85 3.30
CA PHE A 19 4.35 -8.26 3.93
C PHE A 19 3.44 -7.07 4.25
N MET A 20 4.01 -5.96 4.69
CA MET A 20 3.28 -4.71 4.95
C MET A 20 2.67 -4.15 3.66
N VAL A 21 3.42 -4.12 2.56
CA VAL A 21 2.92 -3.69 1.25
C VAL A 21 1.82 -4.62 0.75
N LEU A 22 2.00 -5.95 0.88
CA LEU A 22 0.99 -6.93 0.49
C LEU A 22 -0.33 -6.76 1.27
N ILE A 23 -0.25 -6.54 2.59
CA ILE A 23 -1.45 -6.27 3.40
C ILE A 23 -2.13 -4.99 2.93
N THR A 24 -1.37 -3.91 2.71
CA THR A 24 -1.92 -2.63 2.27
C THR A 24 -2.64 -2.77 0.93
N VAL A 25 -2.01 -3.43 -0.05
CA VAL A 25 -2.61 -3.68 -1.37
C VAL A 25 -3.87 -4.53 -1.24
N ALA A 26 -3.81 -5.64 -0.49
CA ALA A 26 -4.97 -6.51 -0.28
C ALA A 26 -6.13 -5.78 0.40
N LEU A 27 -5.85 -4.98 1.44
CA LEU A 27 -6.87 -4.18 2.13
C LEU A 27 -7.51 -3.15 1.21
N THR A 28 -6.70 -2.40 0.47
CA THR A 28 -7.20 -1.37 -0.47
C THR A 28 -8.09 -1.99 -1.54
N VAL A 29 -7.62 -3.08 -2.18
CA VAL A 29 -8.39 -3.78 -3.22
C VAL A 29 -9.69 -4.34 -2.64
N SER A 30 -9.65 -4.91 -1.42
CA SER A 30 -10.86 -5.45 -0.76
C SER A 30 -11.89 -4.37 -0.44
N VAL A 31 -11.45 -3.22 0.08
CA VAL A 31 -12.35 -2.08 0.38
C VAL A 31 -13.00 -1.56 -0.90
N LEU A 32 -12.22 -1.39 -1.97
CA LEU A 32 -12.75 -0.96 -3.26
C LEU A 32 -13.73 -1.97 -3.85
N TYR A 33 -13.42 -3.26 -3.78
CA TYR A 33 -14.31 -4.32 -4.25
C TYR A 33 -15.65 -4.33 -3.51
N LEU A 34 -15.63 -4.26 -2.18
CA LEU A 34 -16.84 -4.21 -1.36
C LEU A 34 -17.67 -2.95 -1.64
N SER A 35 -17.02 -1.79 -1.74
CA SER A 35 -17.69 -0.53 -2.06
C SER A 35 -18.35 -0.57 -3.44
N LEU A 36 -17.67 -1.12 -4.45
CA LEU A 36 -18.21 -1.26 -5.80
C LEU A 36 -19.37 -2.25 -5.86
N THR A 37 -19.26 -3.37 -5.12
CA THR A 37 -20.34 -4.37 -5.04
C THR A 37 -21.63 -3.76 -4.52
N ASN A 38 -21.56 -3.00 -3.43
CA ASN A 38 -22.74 -2.33 -2.88
C ASN A 38 -23.33 -1.30 -3.85
N ARG A 39 -22.48 -0.49 -4.48
CA ARG A 39 -22.96 0.51 -5.46
C ARG A 39 -23.60 -0.12 -6.69
N ILE A 40 -23.05 -1.23 -7.20
CA ILE A 40 -23.63 -1.94 -8.35
C ILE A 40 -24.98 -2.56 -7.96
N TYR A 41 -25.08 -3.11 -6.74
CA TYR A 41 -26.36 -3.66 -6.28
C TYR A 41 -27.44 -2.57 -6.19
N GLU A 42 -27.15 -1.44 -5.55
CA GLU A 42 -28.06 -0.29 -5.46
C GLU A 42 -28.43 0.25 -6.84
N ALA A 43 -27.46 0.47 -7.72
CA ALA A 43 -27.70 0.96 -9.06
C ALA A 43 -28.54 -0.02 -9.91
N THR A 44 -28.29 -1.34 -9.77
CA THR A 44 -29.09 -2.38 -10.44
C THR A 44 -30.52 -2.36 -9.91
N GLN A 45 -30.72 -2.24 -8.60
CA GLN A 45 -32.06 -2.16 -8.01
C GLN A 45 -32.83 -0.96 -8.55
N THR A 46 -32.25 0.24 -8.51
CA THR A 46 -32.90 1.47 -9.04
C THR A 46 -33.24 1.34 -10.51
N GLN A 47 -32.33 0.76 -11.32
CA GLN A 47 -32.58 0.54 -12.74
C GLN A 47 -33.72 -0.43 -12.97
N GLU A 48 -33.79 -1.53 -12.21
CA GLU A 48 -34.88 -2.50 -12.31
C GLU A 48 -36.22 -1.91 -11.82
N GLU A 49 -36.22 -1.06 -10.77
CA GLU A 49 -37.41 -0.33 -10.32
C GLU A 49 -37.99 0.54 -11.43
N GLU A 50 -37.17 1.37 -12.09
CA GLU A 50 -37.58 2.21 -13.21
C GLU A 50 -38.09 1.40 -14.41
N GLN A 51 -37.42 0.30 -14.73
CA GLN A 51 -37.80 -0.61 -15.79
C GLN A 51 -39.14 -1.30 -15.49
N LEU A 52 -39.32 -1.80 -14.25
CA LEU A 52 -40.58 -2.40 -13.84
C LEU A 52 -41.74 -1.40 -13.91
N LEU A 53 -41.56 -0.16 -13.42
CA LEU A 53 -42.60 0.89 -13.55
C LEU A 53 -42.97 1.12 -15.01
N SER A 54 -41.99 1.31 -15.89
CA SER A 54 -42.24 1.56 -17.32
C SER A 54 -43.00 0.42 -18.00
N ILE A 55 -42.66 -0.85 -17.66
CA ILE A 55 -43.39 -2.00 -18.19
C ILE A 55 -44.80 -2.08 -17.60
N ALA A 56 -44.95 -1.80 -16.28
CA ALA A 56 -46.28 -1.78 -15.65
C ALA A 56 -47.20 -0.73 -16.25
N GLU A 57 -46.68 0.47 -16.56
CA GLU A 57 -47.43 1.53 -17.31
C GLU A 57 -47.91 1.04 -18.67
N ILE A 58 -47.04 0.38 -19.44
CA ILE A 58 -47.40 -0.19 -20.75
C ILE A 58 -48.52 -1.22 -20.60
N VAL A 59 -48.45 -2.08 -19.57
CA VAL A 59 -49.46 -3.08 -19.30
C VAL A 59 -50.78 -2.43 -18.84
N ALA A 60 -50.70 -1.42 -17.96
CA ALA A 60 -51.84 -0.70 -17.43
C ALA A 60 -52.62 0.06 -18.52
N ALA A 61 -51.93 0.57 -19.55
CA ALA A 61 -52.51 1.28 -20.67
C ALA A 61 -53.12 0.37 -21.74
N GLN A 62 -52.99 -0.94 -21.63
CA GLN A 62 -53.51 -1.89 -22.63
C GLN A 62 -55.05 -1.95 -22.65
N PRO A 63 -55.69 -1.75 -23.78
CA PRO A 63 -57.16 -1.86 -23.89
C PRO A 63 -57.75 -3.16 -23.36
N LEU A 64 -57.03 -4.31 -23.56
CA LEU A 64 -57.42 -5.62 -23.06
C LEU A 64 -57.48 -5.65 -21.51
N VAL A 65 -56.48 -5.00 -20.84
CA VAL A 65 -56.42 -4.92 -19.37
C VAL A 65 -57.53 -4.02 -18.85
N ILE A 66 -57.72 -2.82 -19.45
CA ILE A 66 -58.77 -1.87 -19.07
C ILE A 66 -60.14 -2.50 -19.23
N GLN A 67 -60.42 -3.19 -20.37
CA GLN A 67 -61.70 -3.85 -20.62
C GLN A 67 -61.95 -5.00 -19.64
N THR A 68 -60.94 -5.78 -19.32
CA THR A 68 -61.04 -6.91 -18.37
C THR A 68 -61.37 -6.40 -16.98
N LEU A 69 -60.68 -5.37 -16.48
CA LEU A 69 -60.96 -4.74 -15.20
C LEU A 69 -62.36 -4.11 -15.14
N SER A 70 -62.79 -3.42 -16.21
CA SER A 70 -64.11 -2.80 -16.32
C SER A 70 -65.22 -3.83 -16.25
N ASN A 71 -65.01 -5.03 -16.81
CA ASN A 71 -65.98 -6.10 -16.77
C ASN A 71 -65.96 -6.90 -15.45
N GLY A 72 -64.92 -6.75 -14.60
CA GLY A 72 -64.78 -7.40 -13.30
C GLY A 72 -64.66 -8.93 -13.35
N ALA A 73 -64.39 -9.52 -14.51
CA ALA A 73 -64.33 -10.96 -14.71
C ALA A 73 -62.98 -11.38 -15.30
N THR A 74 -62.47 -12.56 -14.91
CA THR A 74 -61.27 -13.14 -15.50
C THR A 74 -61.46 -13.43 -16.99
N ASN A 75 -60.47 -13.02 -17.80
CA ASN A 75 -60.45 -13.31 -19.24
C ASN A 75 -59.16 -14.11 -19.53
N PRO A 76 -59.27 -15.33 -20.19
CA PRO A 76 -58.10 -16.10 -20.60
C PRO A 76 -57.11 -15.33 -21.47
N GLU A 77 -57.55 -14.32 -22.25
CA GLU A 77 -56.70 -13.51 -23.09
C GLU A 77 -55.78 -12.61 -22.28
N VAL A 78 -56.27 -12.03 -21.16
CA VAL A 78 -55.42 -11.19 -20.28
C VAL A 78 -54.37 -12.03 -19.56
N GLN A 79 -54.67 -13.28 -19.16
CA GLN A 79 -53.70 -14.17 -18.61
C GLN A 79 -52.63 -14.55 -19.64
N THR A 80 -53.05 -14.84 -20.92
CA THR A 80 -52.08 -15.12 -22.00
C THR A 80 -51.19 -13.91 -22.27
N TYR A 81 -51.74 -12.71 -22.27
CA TYR A 81 -50.96 -11.44 -22.40
C TYR A 81 -50.01 -11.25 -21.24
N ALA A 82 -50.43 -11.45 -19.97
CA ALA A 82 -49.58 -11.38 -18.80
C ALA A 82 -48.40 -12.36 -18.89
N ASN A 83 -48.64 -13.60 -19.36
CA ASN A 83 -47.58 -14.57 -19.57
C ASN A 83 -46.59 -14.14 -20.67
N GLN A 84 -47.06 -13.57 -21.79
CA GLN A 84 -46.20 -13.07 -22.84
C GLN A 84 -45.30 -11.93 -22.36
N ILE A 85 -45.85 -10.99 -21.57
CA ILE A 85 -45.06 -9.92 -20.97
C ILE A 85 -44.00 -10.49 -19.99
N THR A 86 -44.39 -11.44 -19.13
CA THR A 86 -43.51 -12.12 -18.23
C THR A 86 -42.32 -12.76 -18.95
N GLU A 87 -42.55 -13.46 -20.05
CA GLU A 87 -41.52 -14.11 -20.86
C GLU A 87 -40.66 -13.09 -21.61
N THR A 88 -41.29 -12.11 -22.24
CA THR A 88 -40.62 -11.10 -23.10
C THR A 88 -39.63 -10.24 -22.28
N TYR A 89 -40.02 -9.83 -21.08
CA TYR A 89 -39.23 -8.96 -20.22
C TYR A 89 -38.50 -9.70 -19.12
N GLN A 90 -38.56 -11.06 -19.10
CA GLN A 90 -37.91 -11.93 -18.11
C GLN A 90 -38.33 -11.60 -16.65
N LEU A 91 -39.61 -11.29 -16.48
CA LEU A 91 -40.21 -11.03 -15.17
C LEU A 91 -40.50 -12.34 -14.44
N ASP A 92 -40.66 -12.30 -13.13
CA ASP A 92 -41.14 -13.45 -12.36
C ASP A 92 -42.67 -13.49 -12.30
N PHE A 93 -43.37 -12.34 -12.44
CA PHE A 93 -44.81 -12.27 -12.48
C PHE A 93 -45.34 -10.96 -13.05
N VAL A 94 -46.55 -11.06 -13.64
CA VAL A 94 -47.43 -9.95 -14.00
C VAL A 94 -48.81 -10.24 -13.44
N VAL A 95 -49.31 -9.42 -12.53
CA VAL A 95 -50.62 -9.58 -11.88
C VAL A 95 -51.47 -8.35 -12.17
N VAL A 96 -52.63 -8.56 -12.75
CA VAL A 96 -53.67 -7.56 -12.85
C VAL A 96 -54.67 -7.84 -11.73
N MET A 97 -55.06 -6.84 -10.96
CA MET A 97 -56.01 -7.01 -9.84
C MET A 97 -57.04 -5.88 -9.81
N THR A 98 -58.22 -6.22 -9.30
CA THR A 98 -59.31 -5.27 -9.11
C THR A 98 -59.04 -4.33 -7.89
N MET A 99 -59.90 -3.30 -7.73
CA MET A 99 -59.91 -2.42 -6.55
C MET A 99 -60.17 -3.20 -5.23
N ASP A 100 -60.83 -4.36 -5.32
CA ASP A 100 -61.07 -5.28 -4.16
C ASP A 100 -59.84 -6.21 -3.95
N ARG A 101 -58.71 -5.95 -4.59
CA ARG A 101 -57.47 -6.73 -4.48
C ARG A 101 -57.60 -8.18 -5.03
N ILE A 102 -58.61 -8.48 -5.84
CA ILE A 102 -58.79 -9.80 -6.46
C ILE A 102 -57.91 -9.92 -7.68
N ARG A 103 -57.04 -10.90 -7.73
CA ARG A 103 -56.13 -11.19 -8.85
C ARG A 103 -56.89 -11.75 -10.04
N LEU A 104 -56.78 -11.09 -11.20
CA LEU A 104 -57.32 -11.55 -12.49
C LEU A 104 -56.26 -12.36 -13.28
N THR A 105 -54.96 -12.09 -13.02
CA THR A 105 -53.86 -12.84 -13.59
C THR A 105 -52.87 -13.28 -12.49
N HIS A 106 -52.18 -14.41 -12.67
CA HIS A 106 -51.13 -14.86 -11.83
C HIS A 106 -50.31 -15.97 -12.54
N PRO A 107 -48.98 -16.12 -12.34
CA PRO A 107 -48.19 -17.23 -12.88
C PRO A 107 -48.67 -18.64 -12.41
N ASP A 108 -49.15 -18.69 -11.18
CA ASP A 108 -49.77 -19.91 -10.61
C ASP A 108 -51.30 -19.82 -10.80
N PRO A 109 -51.95 -20.66 -11.68
CA PRO A 109 -53.37 -20.59 -11.95
C PRO A 109 -54.27 -20.76 -10.72
N GLU A 110 -53.81 -21.50 -9.70
CA GLU A 110 -54.60 -21.73 -8.47
C GLU A 110 -54.79 -20.42 -7.64
N LYS A 111 -54.04 -19.42 -7.93
CA LYS A 111 -54.06 -18.12 -7.22
C LYS A 111 -54.87 -17.06 -7.96
N ILE A 112 -55.40 -17.36 -9.15
CA ILE A 112 -56.33 -16.48 -9.85
C ILE A 112 -57.64 -16.44 -9.08
N ASN A 113 -58.33 -15.34 -9.03
CA ASN A 113 -59.54 -15.06 -8.25
C ASN A 113 -59.33 -15.12 -6.72
N ALA A 114 -58.11 -15.16 -6.26
CA ALA A 114 -57.78 -15.06 -4.83
C ALA A 114 -57.29 -13.63 -4.47
N PRO A 115 -57.41 -13.17 -3.23
CA PRO A 115 -56.95 -11.88 -2.80
C PRO A 115 -55.42 -11.71 -2.97
N PHE A 116 -54.99 -10.54 -3.38
CA PHE A 116 -53.54 -10.19 -3.45
C PHE A 116 -52.92 -10.29 -2.05
N GLN A 117 -51.67 -10.68 -2.01
CA GLN A 117 -50.94 -10.84 -0.75
C GLN A 117 -49.64 -10.03 -0.82
N GLY A 118 -49.51 -9.07 0.07
CA GLY A 118 -48.30 -8.22 0.15
C GLY A 118 -48.50 -7.09 1.15
N GLY A 119 -49.58 -6.34 1.02
CA GLY A 119 -49.90 -5.18 1.83
C GLY A 119 -49.14 -3.92 1.40
N ASP A 120 -48.47 -4.00 0.27
CA ASP A 120 -47.67 -2.93 -0.35
C ASP A 120 -48.35 -2.30 -1.59
N GLU A 121 -49.59 -2.71 -1.85
CA GLU A 121 -50.42 -2.23 -2.96
C GLU A 121 -51.25 -0.98 -2.62
N GLU A 122 -51.26 -0.50 -1.37
CA GLU A 122 -52.18 0.52 -0.92
C GLU A 122 -52.03 1.89 -1.62
N ASP A 123 -50.76 2.29 -1.85
CA ASP A 123 -50.46 3.54 -2.56
C ASP A 123 -51.00 3.49 -4.00
N ALA A 124 -50.87 2.33 -4.66
CA ALA A 124 -51.37 2.16 -6.02
C ALA A 124 -52.90 2.10 -6.10
N LEU A 125 -53.58 1.57 -5.09
CA LEU A 125 -55.03 1.62 -4.93
C LEU A 125 -55.54 3.03 -4.57
N SER A 126 -54.62 3.96 -4.30
CA SER A 126 -54.90 5.37 -4.09
C SER A 126 -54.52 6.26 -5.30
N GLY A 127 -54.23 5.65 -6.43
CA GLY A 127 -53.90 6.29 -7.67
C GLY A 127 -52.44 6.76 -7.80
N GLN A 128 -51.50 6.23 -6.97
CA GLN A 128 -50.07 6.57 -7.01
C GLN A 128 -49.25 5.38 -7.47
N GLU A 129 -48.36 5.59 -8.40
CA GLU A 129 -47.36 4.60 -8.78
C GLU A 129 -46.37 4.39 -7.64
N THR A 130 -46.01 3.13 -7.36
CA THR A 130 -45.08 2.82 -6.29
C THR A 130 -44.25 1.59 -6.57
N THR A 131 -43.06 1.52 -5.97
CA THR A 131 -42.23 0.32 -5.95
C THR A 131 -41.97 -0.13 -4.53
N SER A 132 -41.80 -1.43 -4.34
CA SER A 132 -41.54 -2.00 -3.02
C SER A 132 -40.72 -3.29 -3.09
N ILE A 133 -40.08 -3.64 -2.00
CA ILE A 133 -39.52 -4.97 -1.78
C ILE A 133 -40.30 -5.64 -0.65
N ALA A 134 -41.17 -6.57 -0.99
CA ALA A 134 -42.03 -7.22 -0.01
C ALA A 134 -42.16 -8.74 -0.23
N GLN A 135 -42.64 -9.43 0.82
CA GLN A 135 -42.92 -10.86 0.79
C GLN A 135 -44.30 -11.12 0.18
N GLY A 136 -44.35 -11.89 -0.89
CA GLY A 136 -45.60 -12.29 -1.51
C GLY A 136 -45.73 -13.80 -1.70
N THR A 137 -46.71 -14.24 -2.54
CA THR A 137 -46.95 -15.63 -2.82
C THR A 137 -45.79 -16.36 -3.49
N LEU A 138 -44.91 -15.65 -4.19
CA LEU A 138 -43.75 -16.16 -4.92
C LEU A 138 -42.40 -15.94 -4.18
N GLY A 139 -42.46 -15.44 -2.93
CA GLY A 139 -41.29 -15.08 -2.13
C GLY A 139 -41.04 -13.60 -2.10
N GLN A 140 -39.90 -13.20 -1.54
CA GLN A 140 -39.48 -11.80 -1.51
C GLN A 140 -39.15 -11.32 -2.92
N SER A 141 -39.74 -10.21 -3.34
CA SER A 141 -39.66 -9.68 -4.70
C SER A 141 -39.64 -8.15 -4.71
N LEU A 142 -38.90 -7.60 -5.68
CA LEU A 142 -39.00 -6.22 -6.08
C LEU A 142 -40.23 -6.09 -6.96
N ARG A 143 -41.10 -5.16 -6.66
CA ARG A 143 -42.42 -4.98 -7.27
C ARG A 143 -42.60 -3.55 -7.69
N ALA A 144 -43.33 -3.38 -8.80
CA ALA A 144 -43.86 -2.10 -9.24
C ALA A 144 -45.38 -2.21 -9.35
N PHE A 145 -46.08 -1.20 -8.89
CA PHE A 145 -47.53 -1.10 -8.93
C PHE A 145 -47.93 0.15 -9.68
N VAL A 146 -48.82 -0.01 -10.64
CA VAL A 146 -49.33 1.09 -11.44
C VAL A 146 -50.86 1.03 -11.46
N PRO A 147 -51.55 2.11 -11.10
CA PRO A 147 -53.00 2.17 -11.16
C PRO A 147 -53.52 2.14 -12.62
N VAL A 148 -54.65 1.50 -12.84
CA VAL A 148 -55.31 1.44 -14.14
C VAL A 148 -56.54 2.32 -14.11
N PHE A 149 -56.64 3.23 -15.07
CA PHE A 149 -57.75 4.15 -15.21
C PHE A 149 -58.62 3.82 -16.45
N ASN A 150 -59.92 4.02 -16.33
CA ASN A 150 -60.83 3.91 -17.48
C ASN A 150 -60.86 5.22 -18.29
N ALA A 151 -61.70 5.25 -19.33
CA ALA A 151 -61.83 6.42 -20.22
C ALA A 151 -62.36 7.67 -19.49
N GLU A 152 -63.03 7.48 -18.37
CA GLU A 152 -63.60 8.54 -17.53
C GLU A 152 -62.61 8.97 -16.43
N ASN A 153 -61.34 8.49 -16.48
CA ASN A 153 -60.29 8.74 -15.50
C ASN A 153 -60.66 8.28 -14.08
N VAL A 154 -61.42 7.22 -13.98
CA VAL A 154 -61.75 6.54 -12.73
C VAL A 154 -60.80 5.35 -12.60
N GLU A 155 -60.20 5.20 -11.44
CA GLU A 155 -59.35 4.03 -11.12
C GLU A 155 -60.20 2.75 -11.02
N ILE A 156 -59.82 1.72 -11.77
CA ILE A 156 -60.57 0.47 -11.90
C ILE A 156 -59.79 -0.77 -11.45
N GLY A 157 -58.51 -0.62 -11.12
CA GLY A 157 -57.65 -1.67 -10.65
C GLY A 157 -56.19 -1.30 -10.70
N VAL A 158 -55.33 -2.25 -10.42
CA VAL A 158 -53.86 -2.07 -10.33
C VAL A 158 -53.17 -3.17 -11.13
N VAL A 159 -52.10 -2.82 -11.81
CA VAL A 159 -51.11 -3.76 -12.38
C VAL A 159 -49.94 -3.87 -11.43
N ALA A 160 -49.60 -5.07 -11.00
CA ALA A 160 -48.44 -5.38 -10.19
C ALA A 160 -47.48 -6.29 -10.99
N ILE A 161 -46.28 -5.84 -11.22
CA ILE A 161 -45.25 -6.65 -11.86
C ILE A 161 -44.04 -6.75 -10.97
N GLY A 162 -43.23 -7.79 -11.16
CA GLY A 162 -42.02 -7.87 -10.37
C GLY A 162 -41.06 -9.00 -10.68
N ILE A 163 -39.93 -8.90 -10.04
CA ILE A 163 -38.86 -9.92 -10.06
C ILE A 163 -38.53 -10.33 -8.64
N LYS A 164 -38.17 -11.61 -8.44
CA LYS A 164 -37.69 -12.10 -7.13
C LYS A 164 -36.37 -11.45 -6.77
N THR A 165 -36.12 -11.27 -5.47
CA THR A 165 -34.84 -10.74 -4.99
C THR A 165 -33.67 -11.64 -5.36
N THR A 166 -33.91 -12.96 -5.56
CA THR A 166 -32.91 -13.90 -6.09
C THR A 166 -32.55 -13.62 -7.54
N THR A 167 -33.55 -13.24 -8.36
CA THR A 167 -33.36 -12.82 -9.76
C THR A 167 -32.56 -11.52 -9.80
N LEU A 168 -32.94 -10.50 -8.99
CA LEU A 168 -32.22 -9.24 -8.85
C LEU A 168 -30.75 -9.47 -8.44
N ALA A 169 -30.51 -10.30 -7.43
CA ALA A 169 -29.16 -10.64 -7.00
C ALA A 169 -28.33 -11.33 -8.09
N SER A 170 -28.97 -12.17 -8.94
CA SER A 170 -28.30 -12.82 -10.07
C SER A 170 -27.91 -11.84 -11.16
N ILE A 171 -28.76 -10.84 -11.45
CA ILE A 171 -28.48 -9.75 -12.38
C ILE A 171 -27.29 -8.93 -11.89
N ALA A 172 -27.33 -8.48 -10.63
CA ALA A 172 -26.25 -7.74 -10.02
C ALA A 172 -24.92 -8.53 -10.02
N LYS A 173 -24.95 -9.83 -9.69
CA LYS A 173 -23.79 -10.72 -9.76
C LYS A 173 -23.21 -10.83 -11.17
N LYS A 174 -24.06 -10.97 -12.19
CA LYS A 174 -23.63 -11.03 -13.60
C LYS A 174 -22.97 -9.73 -14.04
N THR A 175 -23.52 -8.59 -13.61
CA THR A 175 -22.93 -7.27 -13.85
C THR A 175 -21.56 -7.11 -13.16
N MET A 176 -21.38 -7.69 -11.96
CA MET A 176 -20.10 -7.66 -11.23
C MET A 176 -19.01 -8.58 -11.80
N GLN A 177 -19.36 -9.61 -12.56
CA GLN A 177 -18.40 -10.63 -13.01
C GLN A 177 -17.17 -10.07 -13.73
N PRO A 178 -17.26 -9.14 -14.71
CA PRO A 178 -16.10 -8.58 -15.38
C PRO A 178 -15.21 -7.76 -14.44
N PHE A 179 -15.80 -7.08 -13.44
CA PHE A 179 -15.04 -6.34 -12.44
C PHE A 179 -14.26 -7.28 -11.51
N SER A 180 -14.84 -8.42 -11.13
CA SER A 180 -14.17 -9.45 -10.29
C SER A 180 -12.88 -9.93 -10.95
N ILE A 181 -12.88 -10.15 -12.27
CA ILE A 181 -11.69 -10.53 -13.03
C ILE A 181 -10.64 -9.41 -12.99
N SER A 182 -11.07 -8.15 -13.21
CA SER A 182 -10.18 -6.99 -13.16
C SER A 182 -9.54 -6.82 -11.79
N PHE A 183 -10.29 -7.03 -10.70
CA PHE A 183 -9.75 -7.01 -9.34
C PHE A 183 -8.74 -8.13 -9.08
N ALA A 184 -9.00 -9.35 -9.55
CA ALA A 184 -8.07 -10.47 -9.43
C ALA A 184 -6.75 -10.19 -10.17
N VAL A 185 -6.82 -9.65 -11.39
CA VAL A 185 -5.64 -9.24 -12.17
C VAL A 185 -4.88 -8.13 -11.47
N SER A 186 -5.57 -7.10 -10.96
CA SER A 186 -4.95 -5.99 -10.21
C SER A 186 -4.22 -6.48 -8.96
N LEU A 187 -4.82 -7.43 -8.23
CA LEU A 187 -4.20 -8.04 -7.05
C LEU A 187 -2.92 -8.81 -7.44
N LEU A 188 -2.95 -9.56 -8.53
CA LEU A 188 -1.80 -10.31 -9.02
C LEU A 188 -0.64 -9.37 -9.40
N PHE A 189 -0.94 -8.25 -10.09
CA PHE A 189 0.06 -7.23 -10.39
C PHE A 189 0.62 -6.56 -9.13
N GLY A 190 -0.22 -6.26 -8.15
CA GLY A 190 0.20 -5.71 -6.86
C GLY A 190 1.16 -6.64 -6.11
N VAL A 191 0.86 -7.94 -6.08
CA VAL A 191 1.74 -8.96 -5.50
C VAL A 191 3.07 -9.04 -6.25
N ALA A 192 3.05 -9.08 -7.58
CA ALA A 192 4.26 -9.13 -8.39
C ALA A 192 5.14 -7.88 -8.18
N ALA A 193 4.54 -6.69 -8.15
CA ALA A 193 5.24 -5.43 -7.86
C ALA A 193 5.86 -5.41 -6.47
N ALA A 194 5.16 -5.90 -5.44
CA ALA A 194 5.68 -5.99 -4.09
C ALA A 194 6.90 -6.92 -4.00
N ILE A 195 6.84 -8.09 -4.63
CA ILE A 195 7.95 -9.05 -4.69
C ILE A 195 9.14 -8.44 -5.45
N PHE A 196 8.90 -7.80 -6.59
CA PHE A 196 9.93 -7.14 -7.38
C PHE A 196 10.64 -6.03 -6.59
N THR A 197 9.87 -5.17 -5.91
CA THR A 197 10.43 -4.09 -5.07
C THR A 197 11.26 -4.65 -3.92
N ALA A 198 10.80 -5.74 -3.28
CA ALA A 198 11.54 -6.41 -2.23
C ALA A 198 12.87 -6.99 -2.72
N PHE A 199 12.87 -7.57 -3.92
CA PHE A 199 14.08 -8.09 -4.53
C PHE A 199 15.08 -6.98 -4.88
N GLN A 200 14.60 -5.88 -5.46
CA GLN A 200 15.41 -4.70 -5.75
C GLN A 200 16.04 -4.13 -4.47
N LEU A 201 15.26 -3.96 -3.41
CA LEU A 201 15.76 -3.45 -2.14
C LEU A 201 16.84 -4.36 -1.56
N LYS A 202 16.62 -5.69 -1.58
CA LYS A 202 17.59 -6.68 -1.11
C LYS A 202 18.92 -6.58 -1.86
N THR A 203 18.90 -6.43 -3.20
CA THR A 203 20.12 -6.33 -4.02
C THR A 203 20.84 -5.00 -3.81
N GLN A 204 20.14 -3.88 -3.70
CA GLN A 204 20.72 -2.56 -3.44
C GLN A 204 21.44 -2.49 -2.08
N MET A 205 20.96 -3.23 -1.09
CA MET A 205 21.58 -3.30 0.24
C MET A 205 22.70 -4.36 0.34
N TYR A 206 23.25 -4.84 -0.78
CA TYR A 206 24.28 -5.87 -0.81
C TYR A 206 23.95 -7.12 0.02
N ASN A 207 22.67 -7.46 0.16
CA ASN A 207 22.13 -8.51 1.03
C ASN A 207 22.35 -8.29 2.54
N LEU A 208 22.87 -7.13 2.97
CA LEU A 208 23.07 -6.78 4.38
C LEU A 208 21.80 -6.14 4.95
N GLU A 209 21.54 -6.41 6.23
CA GLU A 209 20.51 -5.70 6.96
C GLU A 209 21.04 -4.38 7.52
N PRO A 210 20.17 -3.35 7.73
CA PRO A 210 20.60 -2.08 8.32
C PRO A 210 21.35 -2.25 9.66
N ILE A 211 20.97 -3.24 10.46
CA ILE A 211 21.63 -3.54 11.73
C ILE A 211 23.03 -4.12 11.53
N GLU A 212 23.23 -4.91 10.45
CA GLU A 212 24.54 -5.45 10.10
C GLU A 212 25.48 -4.34 9.61
N ILE A 213 24.93 -3.40 8.82
CA ILE A 213 25.67 -2.21 8.37
C ILE A 213 26.05 -1.34 9.56
N ALA A 214 25.13 -1.09 10.49
CA ALA A 214 25.41 -0.32 11.71
C ALA A 214 26.50 -1.01 12.55
N ARG A 215 26.41 -2.33 12.72
CA ARG A 215 27.41 -3.11 13.45
C ARG A 215 28.79 -3.05 12.80
N LEU A 216 28.86 -3.19 11.48
CA LEU A 216 30.15 -3.08 10.75
C LEU A 216 30.78 -1.68 10.90
N LEU A 217 29.93 -0.62 10.93
CA LEU A 217 30.42 0.73 11.18
C LEU A 217 30.92 0.90 12.62
N GLU A 218 30.20 0.35 13.61
CA GLU A 218 30.61 0.37 15.02
C GLU A 218 31.91 -0.42 15.22
N GLU A 219 32.03 -1.63 14.67
CA GLU A 219 33.24 -2.44 14.72
C GLU A 219 34.43 -1.70 14.09
N ARG A 220 34.25 -1.07 12.92
CA ARG A 220 35.25 -0.26 12.26
C ARG A 220 35.68 0.94 13.13
N ASN A 221 34.72 1.66 13.68
CA ASN A 221 35.01 2.80 14.56
C ASN A 221 35.74 2.37 15.83
N ALA A 222 35.29 1.25 16.46
CA ALA A 222 35.96 0.71 17.62
C ALA A 222 37.42 0.28 17.34
N MET A 223 37.69 -0.30 16.16
CA MET A 223 39.05 -0.65 15.74
C MET A 223 39.93 0.59 15.60
N LEU A 224 39.41 1.66 14.98
CA LEU A 224 40.16 2.90 14.81
C LEU A 224 40.44 3.60 16.16
N GLU A 225 39.41 3.70 17.02
CA GLU A 225 39.53 4.38 18.31
C GLU A 225 40.39 3.64 19.34
N ASN A 226 40.50 2.31 19.25
CA ASN A 226 41.34 1.50 20.17
C ASN A 226 42.76 1.26 19.65
N THR A 227 43.13 1.80 18.51
CA THR A 227 44.50 1.71 17.98
C THR A 227 45.39 2.70 18.72
N LYS A 228 46.57 2.25 19.15
CA LYS A 228 47.58 3.09 19.84
C LYS A 228 48.28 4.06 18.90
N ASP A 229 48.24 3.83 17.60
CA ASP A 229 48.80 4.72 16.60
C ASP A 229 47.82 5.84 16.32
N ALA A 230 48.33 7.08 16.14
CA ALA A 230 47.51 8.21 15.68
C ALA A 230 47.19 8.04 14.20
N ILE A 231 45.90 8.03 13.86
CA ILE A 231 45.38 7.85 12.50
C ILE A 231 44.66 9.11 12.06
N LEU A 232 45.10 9.67 10.93
CA LEU A 232 44.43 10.76 10.23
C LEU A 232 44.08 10.30 8.81
N VAL A 233 42.91 10.70 8.34
CA VAL A 233 42.49 10.54 6.95
C VAL A 233 42.21 11.90 6.36
N THR A 234 42.75 12.21 5.17
CA THR A 234 42.50 13.45 4.45
C THR A 234 41.74 13.18 3.16
N ASP A 235 41.04 14.19 2.69
CA ASP A 235 40.47 14.26 1.34
C ASP A 235 41.50 14.63 0.27
N LYS A 236 41.06 14.80 -0.97
CA LYS A 236 41.88 15.26 -2.10
C LYS A 236 42.44 16.69 -1.91
N ASP A 237 41.80 17.51 -1.07
CA ASP A 237 42.17 18.90 -0.79
C ASP A 237 43.05 18.98 0.47
N ASN A 238 43.53 17.84 0.96
CA ASN A 238 44.36 17.67 2.17
C ASN A 238 43.68 18.18 3.45
N ARG A 239 42.35 18.12 3.51
CA ARG A 239 41.61 18.41 4.73
C ARG A 239 41.34 17.10 5.49
N VAL A 240 41.47 17.16 6.80
CA VAL A 240 41.18 16.00 7.66
C VAL A 240 39.71 15.67 7.61
N VAL A 241 39.38 14.45 7.21
CA VAL A 241 37.97 13.92 7.15
C VAL A 241 37.71 12.87 8.23
N LEU A 242 38.77 12.29 8.82
CA LEU A 242 38.65 11.33 9.92
C LEU A 242 39.92 11.41 10.80
N SER A 243 39.73 11.29 12.10
CA SER A 243 40.80 11.15 13.10
C SER A 243 40.36 10.22 14.19
N ASN A 244 41.27 9.35 14.68
CA ASN A 244 41.01 8.53 15.86
C ASN A 244 41.36 9.27 17.16
N LEU A 245 41.12 8.62 18.32
CA LEU A 245 41.33 9.20 19.64
C LEU A 245 42.78 9.63 19.85
N GLU A 246 43.76 8.80 19.45
CA GLU A 246 45.17 9.07 19.61
C GLU A 246 45.62 10.28 18.77
N ALA A 247 45.11 10.44 17.53
CA ALA A 247 45.36 11.61 16.69
C ALA A 247 44.77 12.88 17.33
N LYS A 248 43.56 12.79 17.91
CA LYS A 248 42.96 13.91 18.65
C LYS A 248 43.78 14.36 19.86
N LYS A 249 44.35 13.40 20.58
CA LYS A 249 45.24 13.68 21.72
C LYS A 249 46.55 14.32 21.29
N LEU A 250 47.16 13.81 20.22
CA LEU A 250 48.43 14.27 19.68
C LEU A 250 48.37 15.68 19.11
N PHE A 251 47.31 16.03 18.37
CA PHE A 251 47.13 17.28 17.70
C PHE A 251 46.16 18.23 18.42
N ARG A 252 46.01 18.08 19.73
CA ARG A 252 45.19 18.96 20.56
C ARG A 252 45.75 20.39 20.49
N PRO A 253 44.98 21.40 19.97
CA PRO A 253 45.46 22.76 20.01
C PRO A 253 45.66 23.19 21.48
N ALA A 254 46.84 23.70 21.81
CA ALA A 254 47.14 24.19 23.15
C ALA A 254 46.16 25.36 23.44
N LYS A 255 45.23 25.17 24.38
CA LYS A 255 44.38 26.29 24.86
C LYS A 255 45.27 27.29 25.58
N ALA A 256 45.19 28.56 25.13
CA ALA A 256 45.91 29.71 25.68
C ALA A 256 45.57 29.99 27.17
N ASP A 257 44.56 29.33 27.75
CA ASP A 257 44.01 29.59 29.08
C ASP A 257 43.98 28.36 29.96
N GLY A 258 44.98 27.66 30.24
CA GLY A 258 45.19 26.73 31.37
C GLY A 258 43.96 25.94 31.96
N THR A 259 42.79 26.01 31.34
CA THR A 259 41.57 25.30 31.78
C THR A 259 41.53 23.93 31.16
N THR A 260 41.73 22.89 31.99
CA THR A 260 41.45 21.49 31.69
C THR A 260 39.92 21.30 31.62
N GLY A 261 39.33 21.62 30.52
CA GLY A 261 37.94 21.28 30.24
C GLY A 261 37.85 19.88 29.62
N ASP A 262 37.02 19.05 30.22
CA ASP A 262 36.75 17.63 29.85
C ASP A 262 35.94 17.48 28.53
N GLU A 263 35.82 18.54 27.74
CA GLU A 263 35.13 18.49 26.45
C GLU A 263 36.14 18.22 25.33
N LEU A 264 36.20 16.95 24.91
CA LEU A 264 36.93 16.41 23.77
C LEU A 264 36.40 16.93 22.39
N ASP A 265 35.80 18.10 22.33
CA ASP A 265 34.97 18.55 21.20
C ASP A 265 35.58 19.63 20.30
N GLU A 266 36.86 19.91 20.37
CA GLU A 266 37.50 20.63 19.27
C GLU A 266 37.94 19.63 18.20
N SER A 267 37.03 19.43 17.25
CA SER A 267 37.22 18.55 16.10
C SER A 267 38.37 19.05 15.23
N ILE A 268 39.45 18.31 15.12
CA ILE A 268 40.50 18.55 14.10
C ILE A 268 40.02 18.17 12.69
N VAL A 269 38.82 17.62 12.55
CA VAL A 269 38.16 17.33 11.28
C VAL A 269 37.82 18.67 10.57
N GLY A 270 38.12 18.72 9.28
CA GLY A 270 37.95 19.93 8.46
C GLY A 270 39.17 20.84 8.39
N LEU A 271 40.12 20.67 9.32
CA LEU A 271 41.35 21.47 9.27
C LEU A 271 42.25 20.97 8.13
N PRO A 272 43.02 21.89 7.49
CA PRO A 272 44.04 21.49 6.55
C PRO A 272 45.18 20.77 7.29
N ILE A 273 45.65 19.64 6.74
CA ILE A 273 46.67 18.78 7.38
C ILE A 273 47.96 19.55 7.66
N GLN A 274 48.29 20.57 6.84
CA GLN A 274 49.48 21.42 7.01
C GLN A 274 49.46 22.22 8.31
N SER A 275 48.27 22.51 8.86
CA SER A 275 48.15 23.21 10.15
C SER A 275 48.44 22.31 11.34
N LEU A 276 48.31 21.01 11.17
CA LEU A 276 48.56 20.00 12.20
C LEU A 276 49.98 19.42 12.10
N LEU A 277 50.45 19.23 10.89
CA LEU A 277 51.76 18.66 10.56
C LEU A 277 52.50 19.63 9.61
N PRO A 278 53.42 20.46 10.09
CA PRO A 278 54.20 21.36 9.23
C PRO A 278 54.98 20.64 8.13
N VAL A 279 55.42 19.39 8.38
CA VAL A 279 56.09 18.51 7.38
C VAL A 279 55.15 18.09 6.26
N ALA A 280 53.84 18.27 6.41
CA ALA A 280 52.85 17.86 5.40
C ALA A 280 52.98 18.60 4.07
N GLN A 281 53.70 19.72 3.99
CA GLN A 281 54.03 20.37 2.72
C GLN A 281 54.86 19.45 1.80
N ASP A 282 55.78 18.68 2.40
CA ASP A 282 56.58 17.69 1.68
C ASP A 282 55.75 16.43 1.28
N LEU A 283 54.66 16.17 2.02
CA LEU A 283 53.74 15.06 1.74
C LEU A 283 52.88 15.30 0.49
N GLN A 284 52.63 16.54 0.08
CA GLN A 284 51.90 16.87 -1.14
C GLN A 284 52.61 16.36 -2.41
N LEU A 285 53.92 16.27 -2.41
CA LEU A 285 54.74 15.75 -3.49
C LEU A 285 54.62 14.22 -3.63
N LEU A 286 54.10 13.56 -2.62
CA LEU A 286 54.00 12.08 -2.56
C LEU A 286 52.62 11.55 -2.90
N ALA A 287 51.57 12.39 -2.88
CA ALA A 287 50.17 12.01 -3.14
C ALA A 287 49.91 11.50 -4.57
N GLY A 288 50.85 11.52 -5.46
CA GLY A 288 50.73 11.05 -6.84
C GLY A 288 51.47 9.73 -7.18
N LYS A 289 52.11 9.10 -6.21
CA LYS A 289 52.84 7.83 -6.45
C LYS A 289 52.35 6.73 -5.56
N ASP A 290 52.12 5.55 -6.14
CA ASP A 290 51.63 4.32 -5.49
C ASP A 290 52.57 3.75 -4.38
N LYS A 291 53.22 4.56 -3.60
CA LYS A 291 54.17 4.11 -2.58
C LYS A 291 53.86 4.68 -1.22
N THR A 292 53.68 3.78 -0.23
CA THR A 292 53.81 4.06 1.18
C THR A 292 55.21 4.66 1.45
N THR A 293 55.26 5.80 2.13
CA THR A 293 56.52 6.44 2.48
C THR A 293 56.60 6.54 3.98
N ASP A 294 57.63 5.93 4.60
CA ASP A 294 57.90 6.01 6.01
C ASP A 294 58.94 7.12 6.24
N ARG A 295 58.68 8.02 7.18
CA ARG A 295 59.56 9.09 7.60
C ARG A 295 59.52 9.23 9.11
N ILE A 296 60.64 9.67 9.68
CA ILE A 296 60.70 10.01 11.09
C ILE A 296 60.29 11.47 11.26
N TYR A 297 59.41 11.68 12.21
CA TYR A 297 58.92 13.00 12.62
C TYR A 297 59.17 13.22 14.11
N HIS A 298 59.90 14.24 14.48
CA HIS A 298 60.21 14.54 15.86
C HIS A 298 59.27 15.64 16.35
N GLN A 299 58.49 15.34 17.40
CA GLN A 299 57.59 16.29 18.05
C GLN A 299 57.63 16.11 19.57
N ASP A 300 57.82 17.21 20.32
CA ASP A 300 57.75 17.25 21.78
C ASP A 300 58.68 16.23 22.49
N GLY A 301 59.84 15.93 21.88
CA GLY A 301 60.84 14.99 22.43
C GLY A 301 60.48 13.51 22.15
N VAL A 302 59.48 13.20 21.32
CA VAL A 302 59.08 11.87 20.89
C VAL A 302 59.36 11.71 19.40
N ASP A 303 59.92 10.58 19.02
CA ASP A 303 60.16 10.16 17.64
C ASP A 303 58.97 9.39 17.11
N TYR A 304 58.30 9.92 16.14
CA TYR A 304 57.16 9.29 15.46
C TYR A 304 57.58 8.73 14.09
N LEU A 305 57.24 7.46 13.84
CA LEU A 305 57.28 6.91 12.49
C LEU A 305 56.01 7.33 11.77
N LEU A 306 56.17 8.21 10.79
CA LEU A 306 55.09 8.72 9.94
C LEU A 306 55.00 7.87 8.67
N SER A 307 53.88 7.16 8.48
CA SER A 307 53.58 6.37 7.28
C SER A 307 52.39 6.97 6.54
N THR A 308 52.49 7.10 5.26
CA THR A 308 51.41 7.65 4.41
C THR A 308 51.03 6.67 3.29
N ALA A 309 49.72 6.50 3.04
CA ALA A 309 49.21 5.67 1.97
C ALA A 309 48.02 6.36 1.26
N PRO A 310 47.96 6.33 -0.09
CA PRO A 310 46.84 6.87 -0.83
C PRO A 310 45.58 6.02 -0.68
N ILE A 311 44.43 6.68 -0.57
CA ILE A 311 43.10 6.04 -0.64
C ILE A 311 42.64 6.12 -2.09
N THR A 312 42.43 4.96 -2.69
CA THR A 312 42.04 4.87 -4.12
C THR A 312 40.67 4.26 -4.27
N VAL A 313 39.76 4.95 -4.97
CA VAL A 313 38.43 4.44 -5.37
C VAL A 313 38.33 4.54 -6.89
N ALA A 314 37.98 3.42 -7.54
CA ALA A 314 37.85 3.34 -9.00
C ALA A 314 39.08 3.88 -9.74
N LYS A 315 40.29 3.54 -9.26
CA LYS A 315 41.60 3.99 -9.80
C LYS A 315 41.87 5.52 -9.67
N LYS A 316 41.08 6.24 -8.91
CA LYS A 316 41.33 7.66 -8.60
C LYS A 316 41.71 7.81 -7.15
N VAL A 317 42.77 8.55 -6.85
CA VAL A 317 43.11 8.93 -5.48
C VAL A 317 42.09 9.94 -4.98
N ILE A 318 41.44 9.60 -3.88
CA ILE A 318 40.40 10.44 -3.26
C ILE A 318 40.85 11.05 -1.92
N GLY A 319 42.02 10.66 -1.43
CA GLY A 319 42.59 11.13 -0.18
C GLY A 319 43.78 10.27 0.22
N GLN A 320 44.24 10.43 1.44
CA GLN A 320 45.36 9.64 2.00
C GLN A 320 45.13 9.31 3.47
N ILE A 321 45.69 8.18 3.91
CA ILE A 321 45.77 7.79 5.31
C ILE A 321 47.16 8.20 5.79
N ILE A 322 47.23 8.80 6.95
CA ILE A 322 48.45 9.16 7.64
C ILE A 322 48.43 8.43 8.97
N LEU A 323 49.45 7.61 9.23
CA LEU A 323 49.65 6.86 10.42
C LEU A 323 50.89 7.41 11.14
N MET A 324 50.75 7.69 12.44
CA MET A 324 51.87 8.11 13.28
C MET A 324 52.00 7.15 14.46
N ARG A 325 53.13 6.47 14.51
CA ARG A 325 53.49 5.50 15.57
C ARG A 325 54.64 6.06 16.41
N ASP A 326 54.52 6.00 17.73
CA ASP A 326 55.64 6.27 18.60
C ASP A 326 56.75 5.22 18.39
N ALA A 327 57.91 5.67 17.97
CA ALA A 327 59.05 4.84 17.64
C ALA A 327 60.21 5.00 18.67
N THR A 328 59.99 5.72 19.76
CA THR A 328 61.02 6.10 20.74
C THR A 328 61.73 4.86 21.33
N GLU A 329 60.96 3.82 21.73
CA GLU A 329 61.54 2.59 22.23
C GLU A 329 62.37 1.84 21.18
N LEU A 330 61.87 1.85 19.91
CA LEU A 330 62.57 1.14 18.82
C LEU A 330 63.95 1.77 18.55
N TYR A 331 64.03 3.10 18.61
CA TYR A 331 65.31 3.83 18.44
C TYR A 331 66.25 3.65 19.62
N LEU A 332 65.75 3.69 20.86
CA LEU A 332 66.55 3.42 22.06
C LEU A 332 67.16 2.00 22.01
N LEU A 333 66.39 1.00 21.61
CA LEU A 333 66.91 -0.34 21.46
C LEU A 333 67.94 -0.48 20.33
N THR A 334 67.75 0.21 19.23
CA THR A 334 68.68 0.21 18.08
C THR A 334 70.00 0.88 18.49
N ASP A 335 69.94 2.01 19.20
CA ASP A 335 71.12 2.76 19.68
C ASP A 335 71.89 1.98 20.72
N GLN A 336 71.17 1.27 21.65
CA GLN A 336 71.79 0.36 22.61
C GLN A 336 72.50 -0.84 21.93
N LEU A 337 71.89 -1.39 20.87
CA LEU A 337 72.50 -2.48 20.12
C LEU A 337 73.75 -1.98 19.34
N PHE A 338 73.70 -0.77 18.79
CA PHE A 338 74.84 -0.17 18.07
C PHE A 338 76.01 0.14 19.03
N ASN A 339 75.70 0.72 20.20
CA ASN A 339 76.68 1.02 21.24
C ASN A 339 77.25 -0.23 21.97
N ALA A 340 76.56 -1.38 21.91
CA ALA A 340 77.05 -2.63 22.45
C ALA A 340 77.91 -3.42 21.44
N ALA A 341 77.87 -3.05 20.14
CA ALA A 341 78.62 -3.72 19.06
C ALA A 341 79.92 -2.95 18.66
N THR A 342 80.13 -1.75 19.22
CA THR A 342 81.40 -1.00 19.12
C THR A 342 82.20 -1.12 20.41
#